data_a007ccdba713ea50181c46ee13290bdb
#
_entry.id   a007ccdba713ea50181c46ee13290bdb
#
_cell.length_a   1.000
_cell.length_b   1.000
_cell.length_c   1.000
_cell.angle_alpha   90.00
_cell.angle_beta   90.00
_cell.angle_gamma   90.00
#
_symmetry.space_group_name_H-M   'P 1'
#
loop_
_entity.id
_entity.type
_entity.pdbx_description
1 polymer ?
#
loop_
_entity_poly.entity_id
_entity_poly.type
_entity_poly.pdbx_seq_one_letter_code
_entity_poly.pdbx_strand_id
1 'polypeptide(L)'
;IISINHINQKIEINPFAKSQAQVLYLKQDESLPGGNAPIYFANTLIKHVAVGSSKCTVEEDGYSGFRINAEIIKSRTNISGAKVPMIYDQDHGFSMERSLLEYARDLGLINGARVAARYLGDDDSVKFNEKDIVNEYRNREEVRAAFDKWVYPHLEALLSRVNKDEEKEMMENNEGINNDALMKLVNED
;
A
#
# COMPACT_ATOMS: atom_id res chain seq x y z
N ILE A 1 5.92 19.80 -0.05
CA ILE A 1 5.19 20.15 1.20
C ILE A 1 4.44 18.89 1.63
N ILE A 2 4.63 18.49 2.88
CA ILE A 2 3.89 17.41 3.53
C ILE A 2 2.94 18.07 4.54
N SER A 3 1.64 17.74 4.47
CA SER A 3 0.64 18.19 5.41
C SER A 3 0.00 16.98 6.09
N ILE A 4 -0.11 17.02 7.41
CA ILE A 4 -0.76 15.99 8.20
C ILE A 4 -2.09 16.55 8.67
N ASN A 5 -3.16 15.78 8.49
CA ASN A 5 -4.50 16.14 8.90
C ASN A 5 -5.23 14.98 9.56
N HIS A 6 -6.23 15.27 10.37
CA HIS A 6 -7.07 14.27 11.00
C HIS A 6 -8.37 14.11 10.22
N ILE A 7 -8.89 12.88 10.20
CA ILE A 7 -10.24 12.60 9.70
C ILE A 7 -11.19 12.65 10.90
N ASN A 8 -12.16 13.54 10.83
CA ASN A 8 -13.20 13.64 11.84
C ASN A 8 -14.42 12.82 11.40
N GLN A 9 -15.05 12.14 12.34
CA GLN A 9 -16.34 11.52 12.11
C GLN A 9 -17.46 12.55 12.30
N LYS A 10 -18.40 12.59 11.36
CA LYS A 10 -19.61 13.37 11.47
C LYS A 10 -20.61 12.58 12.30
N ILE A 11 -21.04 13.13 13.41
CA ILE A 11 -22.13 12.56 14.21
C ILE A 11 -23.42 13.18 13.70
N GLU A 12 -24.22 12.42 12.95
CA GLU A 12 -25.56 12.86 12.55
C GLU A 12 -26.51 12.68 13.73
N ILE A 13 -26.84 13.81 14.38
CA ILE A 13 -27.79 13.85 15.51
C ILE A 13 -29.22 13.78 15.04
N ASN A 14 -29.49 14.17 13.80
CA ASN A 14 -30.86 14.20 13.23
C ASN A 14 -31.02 13.07 12.20
N PRO A 15 -31.83 12.02 12.51
CA PRO A 15 -32.07 10.92 11.59
C PRO A 15 -32.82 11.32 10.31
N PHE A 16 -33.42 12.51 10.28
CA PHE A 16 -34.13 13.06 9.13
C PHE A 16 -33.27 14.06 8.33
N ALA A 17 -32.04 14.33 8.73
CA ALA A 17 -31.18 15.20 7.96
C ALA A 17 -30.84 14.51 6.61
N LYS A 18 -30.98 15.27 5.53
CA LYS A 18 -30.54 14.79 4.23
C LYS A 18 -29.04 14.47 4.31
N SER A 19 -28.67 13.24 3.97
CA SER A 19 -27.29 12.83 3.86
C SER A 19 -26.52 13.82 2.98
N GLN A 20 -25.46 14.39 3.52
CA GLN A 20 -24.59 15.27 2.73
C GLN A 20 -23.92 14.45 1.62
N ALA A 21 -23.69 15.08 0.47
CA ALA A 21 -22.97 14.44 -0.60
C ALA A 21 -21.62 13.91 -0.10
N GLN A 22 -21.33 12.66 -0.44
CA GLN A 22 -20.05 12.04 -0.09
C GLN A 22 -18.91 12.85 -0.71
N VAL A 23 -17.96 13.22 0.10
CA VAL A 23 -16.73 13.85 -0.39
C VAL A 23 -15.87 12.77 -1.01
N LEU A 24 -15.33 13.04 -2.18
CA LEU A 24 -14.44 12.12 -2.88
C LEU A 24 -13.29 11.70 -1.95
N TYR A 25 -12.97 10.39 -1.92
CA TYR A 25 -11.94 9.76 -1.07
C TYR A 25 -12.24 9.65 0.43
N LEU A 26 -13.37 10.13 0.91
CA LEU A 26 -13.79 9.98 2.30
C LEU A 26 -15.05 9.12 2.37
N LYS A 27 -15.28 8.48 3.50
CA LYS A 27 -16.56 7.83 3.78
C LYS A 27 -17.62 8.90 4.02
N GLN A 28 -18.89 8.50 3.96
CA GLN A 28 -20.03 9.42 4.09
C GLN A 28 -20.05 10.15 5.45
N ASP A 29 -19.59 9.46 6.48
CA ASP A 29 -19.49 9.96 7.86
C ASP A 29 -18.15 10.65 8.18
N GLU A 30 -17.22 10.72 7.22
CA GLU A 30 -15.91 11.32 7.41
C GLU A 30 -15.86 12.76 6.88
N SER A 31 -15.06 13.60 7.54
CA SER A 31 -14.76 14.96 7.10
C SER A 31 -13.32 15.34 7.41
N LEU A 32 -12.76 16.26 6.63
CA LEU A 32 -11.45 16.83 6.87
C LEU A 32 -11.58 18.27 7.41
N PRO A 33 -10.82 18.63 8.45
CA PRO A 33 -10.63 20.03 8.82
C PRO A 33 -10.09 20.82 7.62
N GLY A 34 -10.61 22.00 7.37
CA GLY A 34 -10.25 22.81 6.20
C GLY A 34 -11.04 22.48 4.93
N GLY A 35 -12.04 21.60 5.03
CA GLY A 35 -12.93 21.26 3.92
C GLY A 35 -12.27 20.47 2.80
N ASN A 36 -12.71 20.68 1.56
CA ASN A 36 -12.27 19.89 0.43
C ASN A 36 -10.97 20.39 -0.24
N ALA A 37 -10.55 21.61 0.07
CA ALA A 37 -9.38 22.21 -0.57
C ALA A 37 -8.09 21.38 -0.44
N PRO A 38 -7.73 20.85 0.74
CA PRO A 38 -6.56 19.98 0.88
C PRO A 38 -6.62 18.75 -0.03
N ILE A 39 -7.81 18.17 -0.22
CA ILE A 39 -8.01 17.00 -1.08
C ILE A 39 -7.75 17.36 -2.55
N TYR A 40 -8.25 18.50 -3.02
CA TYR A 40 -8.09 18.90 -4.41
C TYR A 40 -6.65 19.27 -4.74
N PHE A 41 -5.96 19.96 -3.85
CA PHE A 41 -4.58 20.44 -4.09
C PHE A 41 -3.52 19.37 -3.87
N ALA A 42 -3.78 18.34 -3.07
CA ALA A 42 -2.81 17.27 -2.84
C ALA A 42 -2.51 16.49 -4.13
N ASN A 43 -1.23 16.27 -4.40
CA ASN A 43 -0.78 15.37 -5.46
C ASN A 43 -0.97 13.92 -5.04
N THR A 44 -0.65 13.62 -3.78
CA THR A 44 -0.81 12.28 -3.19
C THR A 44 -1.51 12.43 -1.85
N LEU A 45 -2.50 11.59 -1.60
CA LEU A 45 -3.21 11.45 -0.34
C LEU A 45 -3.01 10.03 0.18
N ILE A 46 -2.43 9.92 1.36
CA ILE A 46 -2.24 8.65 2.06
C ILE A 46 -3.12 8.67 3.30
N LYS A 47 -3.96 7.67 3.43
CA LYS A 47 -4.80 7.45 4.60
C LYS A 47 -4.15 6.37 5.47
N HIS A 48 -3.90 6.70 6.73
CA HIS A 48 -3.44 5.73 7.72
C HIS A 48 -4.63 5.17 8.48
N VAL A 49 -4.82 3.87 8.41
CA VAL A 49 -5.93 3.17 9.06
C VAL A 49 -5.36 2.13 10.01
N ALA A 50 -5.64 2.28 11.30
CA ALA A 50 -5.28 1.25 12.27
C ALA A 50 -6.05 -0.05 11.97
N VAL A 51 -5.35 -1.18 12.01
CA VAL A 51 -5.93 -2.49 11.76
C VAL A 51 -6.32 -3.12 13.11
N GLY A 52 -7.57 -3.53 13.21
CA GLY A 52 -8.11 -4.13 14.41
C GLY A 52 -8.53 -3.12 15.49
N SER A 53 -8.74 -3.60 16.69
CA SER A 53 -8.95 -2.77 17.87
C SER A 53 -7.68 -1.96 18.13
N SER A 54 -7.80 -0.71 18.56
CA SER A 54 -6.69 0.19 18.95
C SER A 54 -5.72 -0.39 19.99
N LYS A 55 -5.91 -1.63 20.38
CA LYS A 55 -5.10 -2.41 21.30
C LYS A 55 -4.36 -3.56 20.61
N CYS A 56 -4.05 -3.44 19.34
CA CYS A 56 -3.17 -4.39 18.68
C CYS A 56 -1.73 -4.26 19.22
N THR A 57 -1.56 -4.49 20.50
CA THR A 57 -0.28 -4.82 21.10
C THR A 57 0.00 -6.26 20.72
N VAL A 58 0.87 -6.48 19.77
CA VAL A 58 1.26 -7.83 19.38
C VAL A 58 2.46 -8.23 20.24
N GLU A 59 2.21 -8.43 21.53
CA GLU A 59 3.23 -8.94 22.47
C GLU A 59 3.77 -10.32 22.04
N GLU A 60 2.94 -11.09 21.31
CA GLU A 60 3.32 -12.41 20.83
C GLU A 60 4.44 -12.37 19.78
N ASP A 61 4.56 -11.28 19.03
CA ASP A 61 5.57 -11.10 17.97
C ASP A 61 6.83 -10.37 18.46
N GLY A 62 6.98 -10.19 19.76
CA GLY A 62 8.20 -9.64 20.37
C GLY A 62 8.36 -8.13 20.24
N TYR A 63 7.26 -7.37 20.07
CA TYR A 63 7.25 -5.91 20.13
C TYR A 63 5.95 -5.40 20.74
N SER A 64 5.97 -4.18 21.26
CA SER A 64 4.80 -3.48 21.79
C SER A 64 4.39 -2.41 20.80
N GLY A 65 3.28 -2.61 20.10
CA GLY A 65 2.90 -1.65 19.07
C GLY A 65 1.60 -2.00 18.35
N PHE A 66 1.41 -1.43 17.18
CA PHE A 66 0.23 -1.68 16.39
C PHE A 66 0.51 -1.67 14.89
N ARG A 67 -0.33 -2.39 14.16
CA ARG A 67 -0.32 -2.41 12.70
C ARG A 67 -1.20 -1.29 12.15
N ILE A 68 -0.68 -0.57 11.18
CA ILE A 68 -1.37 0.45 10.40
C ILE A 68 -1.33 0.03 8.94
N ASN A 69 -2.43 0.19 8.23
CA ASN A 69 -2.42 0.15 6.77
C ASN A 69 -2.27 1.58 6.23
N ALA A 70 -1.22 1.83 5.49
CA ALA A 70 -1.08 3.03 4.67
C ALA A 70 -1.77 2.77 3.33
N GLU A 71 -2.82 3.52 3.04
CA GLU A 71 -3.62 3.40 1.81
C GLU A 71 -3.45 4.65 0.97
N ILE A 72 -2.97 4.51 -0.27
CA ILE A 72 -2.90 5.61 -1.23
C ILE A 72 -4.30 5.80 -1.81
N ILE A 73 -5.06 6.75 -1.26
CA ILE A 73 -6.43 7.01 -1.68
C ILE A 73 -6.54 7.94 -2.87
N LYS A 74 -5.50 8.74 -3.11
CA LYS A 74 -5.36 9.59 -4.30
C LYS A 74 -3.90 9.66 -4.70
N SER A 75 -3.62 9.55 -5.98
CA SER A 75 -2.32 9.87 -6.55
C SER A 75 -2.52 10.48 -7.94
N ARG A 76 -1.68 11.47 -8.29
CA ARG A 76 -1.60 12.02 -9.65
C ARG A 76 -0.50 11.38 -10.47
N THR A 77 0.38 10.62 -9.84
CA THR A 77 1.56 10.02 -10.46
C THR A 77 1.58 8.50 -10.39
N ASN A 78 0.81 7.92 -9.48
CA ASN A 78 0.79 6.48 -9.23
C ASN A 78 -0.64 5.98 -9.06
N ILE A 79 -0.80 4.66 -8.91
CA ILE A 79 -2.09 4.03 -8.64
C ILE A 79 -2.66 4.46 -7.31
N SER A 80 -3.96 4.78 -7.33
CA SER A 80 -4.78 4.86 -6.12
C SER A 80 -5.26 3.47 -5.71
N GLY A 81 -5.45 3.26 -4.41
CA GLY A 81 -5.95 2.01 -3.84
C GLY A 81 -4.86 1.06 -3.33
N ALA A 82 -3.59 1.35 -3.57
CA ALA A 82 -2.49 0.55 -3.00
C ALA A 82 -2.49 0.63 -1.48
N LYS A 83 -2.34 -0.53 -0.82
CA LYS A 83 -2.28 -0.66 0.64
C LYS A 83 -1.00 -1.36 1.04
N VAL A 84 -0.29 -0.77 1.98
CA VAL A 84 0.93 -1.32 2.54
C VAL A 84 0.82 -1.38 4.05
N PRO A 85 1.07 -2.53 4.69
CA PRO A 85 1.11 -2.62 6.14
C PRO A 85 2.34 -1.89 6.67
N MET A 86 2.17 -1.18 7.77
CA MET A 86 3.23 -0.52 8.52
C MET A 86 3.13 -0.92 9.98
N ILE A 87 4.24 -1.31 10.57
CA ILE A 87 4.31 -1.65 11.99
C ILE A 87 4.91 -0.49 12.76
N TYR A 88 4.17 0.00 13.73
CA TYR A 88 4.64 0.98 14.69
C TYR A 88 4.96 0.29 16.01
N ASP A 89 6.21 0.37 16.42
CA ASP A 89 6.71 -0.08 17.71
C ASP A 89 6.77 1.13 18.66
N GLN A 90 6.22 1.00 19.86
CA GLN A 90 6.16 2.10 20.82
C GLN A 90 7.54 2.57 21.29
N ASP A 91 8.50 1.65 21.31
CA ASP A 91 9.86 1.94 21.80
C ASP A 91 10.77 2.49 20.70
N HIS A 92 10.54 2.08 19.43
CA HIS A 92 11.46 2.36 18.32
C HIS A 92 10.82 3.12 17.14
N GLY A 93 9.52 3.38 17.19
CA GLY A 93 8.79 4.01 16.07
C GLY A 93 8.46 3.04 14.94
N PHE A 94 8.41 3.53 13.71
CA PHE A 94 8.11 2.66 12.56
C PHE A 94 9.26 1.70 12.26
N SER A 95 8.95 0.40 12.26
CA SER A 95 9.91 -0.64 11.89
C SER A 95 9.70 -1.07 10.45
N MET A 96 10.70 -0.81 9.62
CA MET A 96 10.71 -1.24 8.23
C MET A 96 10.75 -2.77 8.13
N GLU A 97 11.59 -3.40 8.93
CA GLU A 97 11.82 -4.85 8.91
C GLU A 97 10.56 -5.64 9.27
N ARG A 98 9.85 -5.18 10.30
CA ARG A 98 8.57 -5.77 10.70
C ARG A 98 7.47 -5.48 9.67
N SER A 99 7.48 -4.30 9.07
CA SER A 99 6.52 -3.94 8.02
C SER A 99 6.70 -4.80 6.77
N LEU A 100 7.95 -5.07 6.37
CA LEU A 100 8.27 -6.00 5.28
C LEU A 100 7.83 -7.42 5.59
N LEU A 101 8.03 -7.87 6.84
CA LEU A 101 7.57 -9.18 7.28
C LEU A 101 6.04 -9.30 7.20
N GLU A 102 5.32 -8.30 7.69
CA GLU A 102 3.85 -8.27 7.59
C GLU A 102 3.37 -8.24 6.14
N TYR A 103 4.04 -7.48 5.29
CA TYR A 103 3.72 -7.46 3.87
C TYR A 103 3.98 -8.82 3.21
N ALA A 104 5.10 -9.48 3.52
CA ALA A 104 5.38 -10.84 3.07
C ALA A 104 4.33 -11.85 3.56
N ARG A 105 3.82 -11.67 4.78
CA ARG A 105 2.72 -12.48 5.35
C ARG A 105 1.41 -12.26 4.59
N ASP A 106 1.06 -11.01 4.29
CA ASP A 106 -0.13 -10.67 3.50
C ASP A 106 -0.08 -11.25 2.08
N LEU A 107 1.12 -11.35 1.50
CA LEU A 107 1.34 -11.97 0.18
C LEU A 107 1.37 -13.52 0.23
N GLY A 108 1.37 -14.12 1.43
CA GLY A 108 1.51 -15.56 1.58
C GLY A 108 2.89 -16.11 1.22
N LEU A 109 3.93 -15.27 1.28
CA LEU A 109 5.31 -15.65 0.93
C LEU A 109 6.07 -16.31 2.08
N ILE A 110 5.55 -16.24 3.32
CA ILE A 110 6.21 -16.81 4.50
C ILE A 110 5.87 -18.29 4.62
N ASN A 111 6.89 -19.12 4.55
CA ASN A 111 6.80 -20.57 4.68
C ASN A 111 7.57 -21.08 5.90
N GLY A 112 7.41 -22.36 6.20
CA GLY A 112 8.04 -23.05 7.34
C GLY A 112 7.07 -23.28 8.51
N ALA A 113 7.25 -24.39 9.21
CA ALA A 113 6.37 -24.80 10.31
C ALA A 113 6.73 -24.14 11.64
N ARG A 114 7.95 -23.64 11.81
CA ARG A 114 8.44 -23.11 13.10
C ARG A 114 8.76 -21.63 12.97
N VAL A 115 8.34 -20.83 13.93
CA VAL A 115 8.62 -19.38 13.99
C VAL A 115 10.11 -19.06 13.93
N ALA A 116 10.97 -19.90 14.54
CA ALA A 116 12.42 -19.75 14.51
C ALA A 116 13.09 -20.24 13.21
N ALA A 117 12.33 -20.76 12.26
CA ALA A 117 12.85 -21.31 11.01
C ALA A 117 11.89 -21.02 9.84
N ARG A 118 11.51 -19.76 9.69
CA ARG A 118 10.73 -19.26 8.55
C ARG A 118 11.66 -19.01 7.35
N TYR A 119 11.10 -19.09 6.17
CA TYR A 119 11.79 -18.75 4.91
C TYR A 119 10.81 -18.11 3.93
N LEU A 120 11.31 -17.46 2.90
CA LEU A 120 10.51 -16.74 1.91
C LEU A 120 10.41 -17.51 0.60
N GLY A 121 9.21 -17.54 0.04
CA GLY A 121 8.94 -18.24 -1.22
C GLY A 121 9.22 -19.74 -1.11
N ASP A 122 9.79 -20.31 -2.17
CA ASP A 122 10.11 -21.74 -2.26
C ASP A 122 11.54 -22.08 -1.85
N ASP A 123 12.32 -21.08 -1.38
CA ASP A 123 13.75 -21.22 -1.09
C ASP A 123 13.97 -21.37 0.43
N ASP A 124 14.11 -22.61 0.90
CA ASP A 124 14.35 -22.93 2.31
C ASP A 124 15.84 -22.86 2.73
N SER A 125 16.72 -22.41 1.85
CA SER A 125 18.15 -22.27 2.14
C SER A 125 18.44 -21.16 3.15
N VAL A 126 17.62 -20.10 3.15
CA VAL A 126 17.76 -18.95 4.05
C VAL A 126 16.63 -18.96 5.07
N LYS A 127 16.92 -19.44 6.27
CA LYS A 127 15.96 -19.47 7.37
C LYS A 127 16.22 -18.33 8.35
N PHE A 128 15.15 -17.73 8.85
CA PHE A 128 15.20 -16.65 9.83
C PHE A 128 14.19 -16.87 10.98
N ASN A 129 14.44 -16.19 12.10
CA ASN A 129 13.51 -16.16 13.22
C ASN A 129 12.55 -14.98 13.05
N GLU A 130 11.27 -15.28 12.88
CA GLU A 130 10.21 -14.29 12.69
C GLU A 130 10.11 -13.29 13.87
N LYS A 131 10.31 -13.76 15.11
CA LYS A 131 10.27 -12.90 16.29
C LYS A 131 11.45 -11.93 16.38
N ASP A 132 12.58 -12.32 15.83
CA ASP A 132 13.83 -11.53 15.85
C ASP A 132 14.16 -10.90 14.49
N ILE A 133 13.14 -10.69 13.67
CA ILE A 133 13.31 -10.23 12.28
C ILE A 133 14.15 -8.96 12.16
N VAL A 134 14.07 -8.06 13.15
CA VAL A 134 14.84 -6.81 13.14
C VAL A 134 16.34 -7.08 13.15
N ASN A 135 16.80 -7.96 14.05
CA ASN A 135 18.20 -8.34 14.13
C ASN A 135 18.62 -9.22 12.95
N GLU A 136 17.77 -10.17 12.56
CA GLU A 136 17.98 -11.05 11.41
C GLU A 136 18.19 -10.23 10.13
N TYR A 137 17.31 -9.29 9.84
CA TYR A 137 17.39 -8.45 8.65
C TYR A 137 18.59 -7.50 8.68
N ARG A 138 18.92 -6.91 9.85
CA ARG A 138 20.01 -5.94 9.97
C ARG A 138 21.40 -6.58 9.91
N ASN A 139 21.55 -7.75 10.49
CA ASN A 139 22.87 -8.38 10.71
C ASN A 139 23.18 -9.50 9.72
N ARG A 140 22.19 -10.04 9.00
CA ARG A 140 22.38 -11.14 8.06
C ARG A 140 22.05 -10.69 6.65
N GLU A 141 23.08 -10.61 5.81
CA GLU A 141 22.95 -10.17 4.43
C GLU A 141 22.11 -11.14 3.59
N GLU A 142 22.21 -12.44 3.85
CA GLU A 142 21.42 -13.46 3.16
C GLU A 142 19.91 -13.32 3.41
N VAL A 143 19.50 -12.90 4.63
CA VAL A 143 18.10 -12.63 4.96
C VAL A 143 17.62 -11.40 4.19
N ARG A 144 18.41 -10.35 4.17
CA ARG A 144 18.12 -9.14 3.40
C ARG A 144 17.96 -9.43 1.91
N ALA A 145 18.91 -10.17 1.35
CA ALA A 145 18.85 -10.60 -0.06
C ALA A 145 17.62 -11.46 -0.37
N ALA A 146 17.15 -12.28 0.59
CA ALA A 146 15.91 -13.03 0.42
C ALA A 146 14.68 -12.11 0.36
N PHE A 147 14.62 -11.06 1.20
CA PHE A 147 13.56 -10.04 1.11
C PHE A 147 13.63 -9.26 -0.20
N ASP A 148 14.83 -8.88 -0.66
CA ASP A 148 15.03 -8.19 -1.92
C ASP A 148 14.57 -9.05 -3.11
N LYS A 149 14.80 -10.34 -3.06
CA LYS A 149 14.38 -11.28 -4.10
C LYS A 149 12.87 -11.53 -4.12
N TRP A 150 12.26 -11.72 -2.96
CA TRP A 150 10.89 -12.22 -2.86
C TRP A 150 9.84 -11.15 -2.55
N VAL A 151 10.18 -10.09 -1.82
CA VAL A 151 9.22 -9.10 -1.32
C VAL A 151 9.26 -7.80 -2.12
N TYR A 152 10.47 -7.27 -2.37
CA TYR A 152 10.61 -6.00 -3.08
C TYR A 152 10.01 -5.95 -4.49
N PRO A 153 10.06 -7.01 -5.32
CA PRO A 153 9.41 -7.00 -6.63
C PRO A 153 7.90 -6.79 -6.55
N HIS A 154 7.25 -7.28 -5.49
CA HIS A 154 5.83 -7.05 -5.26
C HIS A 154 5.53 -5.61 -4.84
N LEU A 155 6.41 -4.98 -4.04
CA LEU A 155 6.30 -3.57 -3.68
C LEU A 155 6.52 -2.68 -4.91
N GLU A 156 7.53 -2.97 -5.71
CA GLU A 156 7.79 -2.26 -6.97
C GLU A 156 6.61 -2.40 -7.93
N ALA A 157 6.09 -3.61 -8.11
CA ALA A 157 4.91 -3.83 -8.94
C ALA A 157 3.67 -3.10 -8.41
N LEU A 158 3.52 -2.99 -7.08
CA LEU A 158 2.44 -2.23 -6.46
C LEU A 158 2.57 -0.73 -6.72
N LEU A 159 3.79 -0.20 -6.67
CA LEU A 159 4.08 1.22 -6.85
C LEU A 159 4.24 1.62 -8.33
N SER A 160 4.73 0.71 -9.17
CA SER A 160 4.96 0.91 -10.60
C SER A 160 3.78 0.49 -11.47
N ARG A 161 2.67 0.10 -10.91
CA ARG A 161 1.40 -0.02 -11.64
C ARG A 161 0.90 1.35 -12.12
N VAL A 162 1.82 2.18 -12.56
CA VAL A 162 1.51 3.27 -13.47
C VAL A 162 0.96 2.60 -14.72
N ASN A 163 -0.35 2.58 -14.83
CA ASN A 163 -1.08 2.57 -16.07
C ASN A 163 -0.70 1.52 -17.13
N LYS A 164 -0.58 0.24 -16.72
CA LYS A 164 -0.64 -0.82 -17.75
C LYS A 164 -1.95 -0.75 -18.57
N ASP A 165 -2.99 -0.21 -17.99
CA ASP A 165 -4.27 -0.02 -18.67
C ASP A 165 -4.24 1.22 -19.58
N GLU A 166 -3.63 2.34 -19.15
CA GLU A 166 -3.42 3.52 -20.00
C GLU A 166 -2.35 3.28 -21.07
N GLU A 167 -1.27 2.53 -20.78
CA GLU A 167 -0.31 2.11 -21.81
C GLU A 167 -0.97 1.19 -22.85
N LYS A 168 -1.84 0.27 -22.43
CA LYS A 168 -2.63 -0.54 -23.38
C LYS A 168 -3.58 0.31 -24.20
N GLU A 169 -4.34 1.21 -23.58
CA GLU A 169 -5.21 2.14 -24.32
C GLU A 169 -4.42 3.06 -25.26
N MET A 170 -3.23 3.53 -24.86
CA MET A 170 -2.35 4.31 -25.75
C MET A 170 -1.78 3.46 -26.89
N MET A 171 -1.41 2.21 -26.64
CA MET A 171 -0.94 1.30 -27.70
C MET A 171 -2.09 0.95 -28.65
N GLU A 172 -3.26 0.59 -28.15
CA GLU A 172 -4.44 0.30 -28.96
C GLU A 172 -4.90 1.52 -29.78
N ASN A 173 -4.87 2.72 -29.21
CA ASN A 173 -5.16 3.96 -29.91
C ASN A 173 -4.11 4.30 -30.99
N ASN A 174 -2.82 4.05 -30.71
CA ASN A 174 -1.75 4.27 -31.70
C ASN A 174 -1.77 3.26 -32.84
N GLU A 175 -2.14 2.00 -32.58
CA GLU A 175 -2.35 1.00 -33.63
C GLU A 175 -3.58 1.32 -34.49
N GLY A 176 -4.64 1.85 -33.87
CA GLY A 176 -5.84 2.33 -34.63
C GLY A 176 -5.52 3.49 -35.56
N ILE A 177 -4.74 4.46 -35.08
CA ILE A 177 -4.33 5.65 -35.87
C ILE A 177 -3.42 5.22 -37.06
N ASN A 178 -2.49 4.31 -36.83
CA ASN A 178 -1.62 3.80 -37.91
C ASN A 178 -2.36 2.99 -38.98
N ASN A 179 -3.35 2.22 -38.58
CA ASN A 179 -4.15 1.45 -39.52
C ASN A 179 -5.07 2.35 -40.36
N ASP A 180 -5.66 3.38 -39.77
CA ASP A 180 -6.48 4.35 -40.51
C ASP A 180 -5.65 5.21 -41.46
N ALA A 181 -4.42 5.56 -41.08
CA ALA A 181 -3.49 6.29 -41.95
C ALA A 181 -3.03 5.42 -43.15
N LEU A 182 -2.74 4.15 -42.90
CA LEU A 182 -2.38 3.17 -43.95
C LEU A 182 -3.54 2.89 -44.89
N MET A 183 -4.76 2.76 -44.38
CA MET A 183 -5.96 2.54 -45.24
C MET A 183 -6.29 3.73 -46.10
N LYS A 184 -5.99 4.95 -45.70
CA LYS A 184 -6.15 6.15 -46.52
C LYS A 184 -5.13 6.22 -47.67
N LEU A 185 -3.88 5.80 -47.41
CA LEU A 185 -2.82 5.75 -48.43
C LEU A 185 -3.04 4.67 -49.50
N VAL A 186 -3.75 3.59 -49.17
CA VAL A 186 -4.04 2.49 -50.10
C VAL A 186 -5.27 2.77 -50.98
N ASN A 187 -6.13 3.72 -50.62
CA ASN A 187 -7.35 4.06 -51.35
C ASN A 187 -7.23 5.32 -52.25
N GLU A 188 -6.04 5.93 -52.33
CA GLU A 188 -5.76 7.11 -53.19
C GLU A 188 -5.02 6.75 -54.52
N ASP A 189 -4.90 5.47 -54.86
CA ASP A 189 -4.49 4.99 -56.18
C ASP A 189 -5.72 4.35 -56.90
#